data_b74b98c6d60f252ea489130f81aec017
#
_entry.id   b74b98c6d60f252ea489130f81aec017
#
_cell.length_a   1.000
_cell.length_b   1.000
_cell.length_c   1.000
_cell.angle_alpha   90.00
_cell.angle_beta   90.00
_cell.angle_gamma   90.00
#
_symmetry.space_group_name_H-M   'P 1'
#
loop_
_entity.id
_entity.type
_entity.pdbx_description
1 polymer ?
#
loop_
_entity_poly.entity_id
_entity_poly.type
_entity_poly.pdbx_seq_one_letter_code
_entity_poly.pdbx_strand_id
1 'polypeptide(L)'
;VSQLLKKQGDSYLLFVQALVERKLLSLEDIQKHLNHYKKSERFTSLDVDALKSSDIDKIIQIFLRDSAVPAVVRDYAALMARNIIRFIDNKVRFEKIEKIHTYTSKAIASQCFTGEYELFIGVCGNGCHPIGEAFAKEKFEELDEDCLDSVCEFINVCNGLFASKLS
;
A
#
# COMPACT_ATOMS: atom_id res chain seq x y z
N VAL A 1 -4.44 8.96 15.07
CA VAL A 1 -4.61 7.84 14.12
C VAL A 1 -5.90 7.09 14.43
N SER A 2 -6.16 6.60 15.66
CA SER A 2 -7.37 5.85 16.02
C SER A 2 -8.69 6.60 15.82
N GLN A 3 -8.71 7.92 16.02
CA GLN A 3 -9.90 8.76 15.79
C GLN A 3 -10.20 8.96 14.29
N LEU A 4 -9.18 9.00 13.44
CA LEU A 4 -9.35 9.11 11.97
C LEU A 4 -9.87 7.80 11.37
N LEU A 5 -9.37 6.66 11.84
CA LEU A 5 -9.85 5.33 11.43
C LEU A 5 -11.29 5.08 11.87
N LYS A 6 -11.67 5.56 13.06
CA LYS A 6 -13.06 5.52 13.53
C LYS A 6 -13.96 6.37 12.63
N LYS A 7 -13.52 7.57 12.24
CA LYS A 7 -14.22 8.45 11.31
C LYS A 7 -14.40 7.85 9.91
N GLN A 8 -13.41 7.09 9.42
CA GLN A 8 -13.53 6.36 8.15
C GLN A 8 -14.54 5.22 8.25
N GLY A 9 -14.50 4.42 9.33
CA GLY A 9 -15.48 3.37 9.58
C GLY A 9 -16.90 3.92 9.64
N ASP A 10 -17.08 5.03 10.33
CA ASP A 10 -18.37 5.72 10.42
C ASP A 10 -18.85 6.25 9.06
N SER A 11 -17.92 6.73 8.20
CA SER A 11 -18.24 7.20 6.84
C SER A 11 -18.71 6.08 5.92
N TYR A 12 -18.10 4.89 5.99
CA TYR A 12 -18.52 3.73 5.22
C TYR A 12 -19.87 3.20 5.70
N LEU A 13 -20.12 3.17 7.01
CA LEU A 13 -21.40 2.81 7.58
C LEU A 13 -22.52 3.75 7.12
N LEU A 14 -22.29 5.05 7.14
CA LEU A 14 -23.23 6.06 6.64
C LEU A 14 -23.49 5.91 5.14
N PHE A 15 -22.47 5.58 4.35
CA PHE A 15 -22.63 5.32 2.92
C PHE A 15 -23.48 4.08 2.66
N VAL A 16 -23.22 2.99 3.36
CA VAL A 16 -24.02 1.75 3.27
C VAL A 16 -25.45 2.00 3.69
N GLN A 17 -25.69 2.73 4.79
CA GLN A 17 -27.03 3.12 5.24
C GLN A 17 -27.76 3.94 4.17
N ALA A 18 -27.09 4.93 3.57
CA ALA A 18 -27.67 5.74 2.51
C ALA A 18 -28.07 4.92 1.28
N LEU A 19 -27.30 3.90 0.91
CA LEU A 19 -27.64 2.99 -0.19
C LEU A 19 -28.90 2.16 0.12
N VAL A 20 -29.02 1.69 1.36
CA VAL A 20 -30.19 0.91 1.81
C VAL A 20 -31.42 1.80 1.92
N GLU A 21 -31.32 2.96 2.54
CA GLU A 21 -32.43 3.92 2.70
C GLU A 21 -32.99 4.41 1.35
N ARG A 22 -32.11 4.60 0.38
CA ARG A 22 -32.49 4.96 -1.01
C ARG A 22 -32.96 3.77 -1.84
N LYS A 23 -33.02 2.56 -1.26
CA LYS A 23 -33.42 1.32 -1.93
C LYS A 23 -32.57 0.99 -3.17
N LEU A 24 -31.32 1.43 -3.20
CA LEU A 24 -30.38 1.12 -4.28
C LEU A 24 -29.77 -0.26 -4.09
N LEU A 25 -29.59 -0.69 -2.84
CA LEU A 25 -29.15 -2.04 -2.47
C LEU A 25 -29.93 -2.50 -1.23
N SER A 26 -30.24 -3.80 -1.19
CA SER A 26 -30.77 -4.42 0.03
C SER A 26 -29.63 -4.82 0.98
N LEU A 27 -29.93 -4.99 2.26
CA LEU A 27 -28.96 -5.54 3.22
C LEU A 27 -28.51 -6.94 2.81
N GLU A 28 -29.38 -7.71 2.19
CA GLU A 28 -29.07 -9.05 1.69
C GLU A 28 -28.07 -9.01 0.54
N ASP A 29 -28.24 -8.08 -0.40
CA ASP A 29 -27.28 -7.87 -1.50
C ASP A 29 -25.91 -7.44 -0.98
N ILE A 30 -25.87 -6.52 -0.03
CA ILE A 30 -24.62 -6.08 0.62
C ILE A 30 -23.95 -7.26 1.30
N GLN A 31 -24.68 -8.06 2.07
CA GLN A 31 -24.16 -9.25 2.74
C GLN A 31 -23.62 -10.29 1.73
N LYS A 32 -24.34 -10.49 0.63
CA LYS A 32 -23.94 -11.40 -0.45
C LYS A 32 -22.65 -10.94 -1.12
N HIS A 33 -22.54 -9.65 -1.43
CA HIS A 33 -21.33 -9.08 -2.02
C HIS A 33 -20.13 -9.12 -1.06
N LEU A 34 -20.32 -8.83 0.22
CA LEU A 34 -19.28 -8.96 1.24
C LEU A 34 -18.80 -10.40 1.41
N ASN A 35 -19.73 -11.36 1.41
CA ASN A 35 -19.36 -12.77 1.51
C ASN A 35 -18.65 -13.26 0.25
N HIS A 36 -19.06 -12.79 -0.93
CA HIS A 36 -18.38 -13.10 -2.18
C HIS A 36 -16.97 -12.52 -2.19
N TYR A 37 -16.81 -11.27 -1.77
CA TYR A 37 -15.49 -10.61 -1.65
C TYR A 37 -14.57 -11.37 -0.69
N LYS A 38 -15.04 -11.69 0.53
CA LYS A 38 -14.27 -12.49 1.49
C LYS A 38 -13.85 -13.84 0.93
N LYS A 39 -14.71 -14.48 0.16
CA LYS A 39 -14.45 -15.78 -0.46
C LYS A 39 -13.47 -15.67 -1.62
N SER A 40 -13.58 -14.62 -2.44
CA SER A 40 -12.67 -14.39 -3.58
C SER A 40 -11.25 -14.04 -3.11
N GLU A 41 -11.13 -13.25 -2.04
CA GLU A 41 -9.84 -12.84 -1.47
C GLU A 41 -9.24 -13.87 -0.49
N ARG A 42 -9.96 -14.99 -0.23
CA ARG A 42 -9.54 -16.04 0.71
C ARG A 42 -9.18 -15.56 2.11
N PHE A 43 -9.80 -14.47 2.56
CA PHE A 43 -9.58 -13.94 3.91
C PHE A 43 -10.22 -14.82 4.97
N THR A 44 -9.45 -15.18 5.97
CA THR A 44 -9.93 -15.82 7.20
C THR A 44 -10.48 -14.77 8.17
N SER A 45 -11.12 -15.21 9.27
CA SER A 45 -11.54 -14.30 10.34
C SER A 45 -10.34 -13.59 10.98
N LEU A 46 -9.21 -14.28 11.14
CA LEU A 46 -7.97 -13.71 11.67
C LEU A 46 -7.40 -12.64 10.73
N ASP A 47 -7.49 -12.84 9.42
CA ASP A 47 -7.06 -11.86 8.43
C ASP A 47 -7.91 -10.57 8.54
N VAL A 48 -9.21 -10.71 8.71
CA VAL A 48 -10.12 -9.57 8.91
C VAL A 48 -9.78 -8.79 10.18
N ASP A 49 -9.44 -9.49 11.26
CA ASP A 49 -9.03 -8.85 12.52
C ASP A 49 -7.66 -8.15 12.36
N ALA A 50 -6.72 -8.75 11.63
CA ALA A 50 -5.45 -8.12 11.31
C ALA A 50 -5.63 -6.87 10.44
N LEU A 51 -6.49 -6.91 9.43
CA LEU A 51 -6.83 -5.73 8.60
C LEU A 51 -7.45 -4.60 9.43
N LYS A 52 -8.27 -4.93 10.44
CA LYS A 52 -8.85 -3.95 11.37
C LYS A 52 -7.84 -3.39 12.38
N SER A 53 -6.78 -4.13 12.68
CA SER A 53 -5.78 -3.71 13.68
C SER A 53 -4.91 -2.54 13.22
N SER A 54 -4.90 -2.19 11.95
CA SER A 54 -3.99 -1.22 11.32
C SER A 54 -2.50 -1.57 11.49
N ASP A 55 -2.20 -2.83 11.77
CA ASP A 55 -0.86 -3.37 11.86
C ASP A 55 -0.34 -3.67 10.44
N ILE A 56 0.48 -2.78 9.92
CA ILE A 56 0.97 -2.86 8.54
C ILE A 56 1.77 -4.14 8.30
N ASP A 57 2.53 -4.60 9.27
CA ASP A 57 3.32 -5.84 9.14
C ASP A 57 2.41 -7.06 8.95
N LYS A 58 1.33 -7.16 9.72
CA LYS A 58 0.32 -8.21 9.55
C LYS A 58 -0.43 -8.09 8.23
N ILE A 59 -0.78 -6.86 7.83
CA ILE A 59 -1.47 -6.59 6.57
C ILE A 59 -0.61 -7.05 5.39
N ILE A 60 0.66 -6.66 5.34
CA ILE A 60 1.59 -7.08 4.28
C ILE A 60 1.78 -8.61 4.26
N GLN A 61 1.85 -9.26 5.43
CA GLN A 61 1.93 -10.72 5.50
C GLN A 61 0.71 -11.41 4.89
N ILE A 62 -0.50 -10.85 5.07
CA ILE A 62 -1.71 -11.38 4.44
C ILE A 62 -1.60 -11.32 2.91
N PHE A 63 -1.21 -10.17 2.36
CA PHE A 63 -1.08 -9.97 0.91
C PHE A 63 0.05 -10.80 0.29
N LEU A 64 1.10 -11.12 1.05
CA LEU A 64 2.24 -11.93 0.59
C LEU A 64 2.16 -13.40 1.02
N ARG A 65 1.09 -13.84 1.68
CA ARG A 65 0.95 -15.18 2.26
C ARG A 65 1.21 -16.30 1.26
N ASP A 66 0.63 -16.19 0.07
CA ASP A 66 0.71 -17.20 -0.98
C ASP A 66 1.92 -17.03 -1.90
N SER A 67 2.78 -16.03 -1.63
CA SER A 67 3.97 -15.76 -2.43
C SER A 67 5.22 -16.31 -1.74
N ALA A 68 6.02 -17.08 -2.48
CA ALA A 68 7.31 -17.57 -2.02
C ALA A 68 8.37 -16.45 -2.08
N VAL A 69 8.16 -15.37 -1.32
CA VAL A 69 9.13 -14.27 -1.21
C VAL A 69 9.97 -14.41 0.05
N PRO A 70 11.27 -14.05 0.00
CA PRO A 70 12.14 -14.04 1.18
C PRO A 70 11.61 -13.13 2.28
N ALA A 71 11.96 -13.44 3.55
CA ALA A 71 11.55 -12.63 4.70
C ALA A 71 12.00 -11.17 4.56
N VAL A 72 13.22 -10.94 4.08
CA VAL A 72 13.77 -9.61 3.85
C VAL A 72 12.89 -8.77 2.90
N VAL A 73 12.32 -9.38 1.87
CA VAL A 73 11.42 -8.70 0.92
C VAL A 73 10.10 -8.33 1.60
N ARG A 74 9.55 -9.21 2.44
CA ARG A 74 8.34 -8.91 3.24
C ARG A 74 8.57 -7.77 4.22
N ASP A 75 9.71 -7.80 4.90
CA ASP A 75 10.11 -6.77 5.86
C ASP A 75 10.30 -5.41 5.18
N TYR A 76 10.95 -5.40 4.02
CA TYR A 76 11.11 -4.18 3.23
C TYR A 76 9.76 -3.67 2.72
N ALA A 77 8.90 -4.53 2.20
CA ALA A 77 7.55 -4.16 1.74
C ALA A 77 6.72 -3.52 2.87
N ALA A 78 6.77 -4.09 4.07
CA ALA A 78 6.09 -3.53 5.23
C ALA A 78 6.65 -2.16 5.64
N LEU A 79 7.98 -1.98 5.60
CA LEU A 79 8.63 -0.70 5.86
C LEU A 79 8.23 0.33 4.81
N MET A 80 8.28 -0.02 3.53
CA MET A 80 7.89 0.87 2.43
C MET A 80 6.43 1.30 2.56
N ALA A 81 5.54 0.37 2.86
CA ALA A 81 4.12 0.67 3.10
C ALA A 81 3.91 1.68 4.25
N ARG A 82 4.62 1.51 5.36
CA ARG A 82 4.59 2.48 6.47
C ARG A 82 5.08 3.86 6.04
N ASN A 83 6.13 3.92 5.23
CA ASN A 83 6.69 5.18 4.75
C ASN A 83 5.78 5.86 3.72
N ILE A 84 5.11 5.11 2.85
CA ILE A 84 4.08 5.65 1.97
C ILE A 84 2.96 6.30 2.79
N ILE A 85 2.46 5.61 3.82
CA ILE A 85 1.41 6.15 4.71
C ILE A 85 1.89 7.40 5.45
N ARG A 86 3.16 7.43 5.84
CA ARG A 86 3.74 8.52 6.63
C ARG A 86 4.06 9.76 5.81
N PHE A 87 4.63 9.59 4.62
CA PHE A 87 5.23 10.67 3.85
C PHE A 87 4.44 11.06 2.60
N ILE A 88 3.66 10.14 2.04
CA ILE A 88 2.97 10.32 0.77
C ILE A 88 1.47 10.55 0.98
N ASP A 89 0.74 9.52 1.42
CA ASP A 89 -0.70 9.60 1.65
C ASP A 89 -1.15 8.62 2.74
N ASN A 90 -1.80 9.14 3.77
CA ASN A 90 -2.34 8.33 4.87
C ASN A 90 -3.65 7.60 4.51
N LYS A 91 -4.18 7.82 3.33
CA LYS A 91 -5.39 7.16 2.80
C LYS A 91 -5.07 6.04 1.81
N VAL A 92 -3.79 5.75 1.61
CA VAL A 92 -3.35 4.67 0.71
C VAL A 92 -3.95 3.34 1.15
N ARG A 93 -4.30 2.51 0.18
CA ARG A 93 -4.77 1.14 0.37
C ARG A 93 -4.01 0.20 -0.54
N PHE A 94 -3.86 -1.04 -0.09
CA PHE A 94 -3.31 -2.10 -0.91
C PHE A 94 -4.41 -2.74 -1.73
N GLU A 95 -4.17 -2.93 -3.02
CA GLU A 95 -5.09 -3.64 -3.89
C GLU A 95 -4.58 -5.04 -4.17
N LYS A 96 -3.30 -5.17 -4.50
CA LYS A 96 -2.68 -6.45 -4.82
C LYS A 96 -1.17 -6.40 -4.63
N ILE A 97 -0.61 -7.48 -4.11
CA ILE A 97 0.82 -7.73 -4.09
C ILE A 97 1.05 -9.08 -4.75
N GLU A 98 1.83 -9.13 -5.81
CA GLU A 98 2.07 -10.35 -6.56
C GLU A 98 3.51 -10.44 -7.07
N LYS A 99 3.96 -11.69 -7.28
CA LYS A 99 5.22 -11.95 -7.94
C LYS A 99 5.02 -11.92 -9.45
N ILE A 100 5.78 -11.07 -10.12
CA ILE A 100 5.80 -10.97 -11.57
C ILE A 100 7.22 -11.27 -12.09
N HIS A 101 7.34 -11.69 -13.35
CA HIS A 101 8.64 -11.95 -13.97
C HIS A 101 9.13 -10.78 -14.82
N THR A 102 8.22 -10.02 -15.37
CA THR A 102 8.54 -8.91 -16.26
C THR A 102 7.53 -7.79 -16.07
N TYR A 103 8.02 -6.57 -16.06
CA TYR A 103 7.20 -5.36 -16.04
C TYR A 103 7.78 -4.36 -17.02
N THR A 104 6.91 -3.74 -17.83
CA THR A 104 7.30 -2.68 -18.77
C THR A 104 6.70 -1.36 -18.31
N SER A 105 7.54 -0.35 -18.18
CA SER A 105 7.13 0.98 -17.75
C SER A 105 7.81 2.05 -18.59
N LYS A 106 7.14 3.19 -18.77
CA LYS A 106 7.72 4.36 -19.45
C LYS A 106 8.69 5.14 -18.56
N ALA A 107 8.52 5.03 -17.25
CA ALA A 107 9.37 5.70 -16.27
C ALA A 107 9.61 4.77 -15.08
N ILE A 108 10.78 4.86 -14.52
CA ILE A 108 11.19 4.16 -13.31
C ILE A 108 12.17 5.04 -12.53
N ALA A 109 11.90 5.20 -11.24
CA ALA A 109 12.86 5.71 -10.25
C ALA A 109 13.27 4.53 -9.37
N SER A 110 14.56 4.23 -9.29
CA SER A 110 15.03 3.02 -8.60
C SER A 110 16.39 3.19 -7.98
N GLN A 111 16.64 2.41 -6.92
CA GLN A 111 17.91 2.34 -6.22
C GLN A 111 18.25 0.89 -5.87
N CYS A 112 19.54 0.60 -5.78
CA CYS A 112 20.05 -0.66 -5.28
C CYS A 112 20.40 -0.50 -3.79
N PHE A 113 19.87 -1.37 -2.96
CA PHE A 113 20.27 -1.54 -1.56
C PHE A 113 21.29 -2.67 -1.52
N THR A 114 22.49 -2.39 -1.03
CA THR A 114 23.60 -3.36 -0.95
C THR A 114 24.08 -3.50 0.49
N GLY A 115 24.43 -4.71 0.90
CA GLY A 115 24.93 -5.04 2.22
C GLY A 115 24.86 -6.54 2.45
N GLU A 116 24.27 -6.99 3.56
CA GLU A 116 23.98 -8.41 3.81
C GLU A 116 23.01 -8.97 2.75
N TYR A 117 22.13 -8.11 2.23
CA TYR A 117 21.21 -8.41 1.14
C TYR A 117 21.42 -7.46 -0.01
N GLU A 118 21.14 -7.93 -1.21
CA GLU A 118 21.09 -7.11 -2.42
C GLU A 118 19.63 -7.02 -2.88
N LEU A 119 19.07 -5.81 -2.82
CA LEU A 119 17.70 -5.53 -3.20
C LEU A 119 17.67 -4.39 -4.21
N PHE A 120 16.92 -4.59 -5.29
CA PHE A 120 16.63 -3.55 -6.25
C PHE A 120 15.22 -3.04 -5.99
N ILE A 121 15.11 -1.77 -5.61
CA ILE A 121 13.85 -1.14 -5.20
C ILE A 121 13.53 -0.04 -6.20
N GLY A 122 12.28 0.01 -6.64
CA GLY A 122 11.86 1.06 -7.56
C GLY A 122 10.37 1.33 -7.52
N VAL A 123 10.03 2.53 -7.97
CA VAL A 123 8.68 2.95 -8.31
C VAL A 123 8.61 3.14 -9.81
N CYS A 124 7.57 2.66 -10.46
CA CYS A 124 7.46 2.72 -11.89
C CYS A 124 6.05 3.10 -12.35
N GLY A 125 5.97 3.63 -13.57
CA GLY A 125 4.72 4.01 -14.20
C GLY A 125 4.09 5.25 -13.59
N ASN A 126 2.75 5.25 -13.61
CA ASN A 126 1.95 6.39 -13.16
C ASN A 126 2.08 6.70 -11.66
N GLY A 127 2.66 5.79 -10.88
CA GLY A 127 2.91 5.99 -9.45
C GLY A 127 4.05 6.99 -9.17
N CYS A 128 4.97 7.19 -10.11
CA CYS A 128 6.11 8.10 -9.91
C CYS A 128 5.64 9.54 -9.66
N HIS A 129 4.77 10.07 -10.49
CA HIS A 129 4.34 11.46 -10.40
C HIS A 129 3.70 11.83 -9.04
N PRO A 130 2.62 11.15 -8.57
CA PRO A 130 2.01 11.48 -7.30
C PRO A 130 2.92 11.25 -6.10
N ILE A 131 3.86 10.30 -6.16
CA ILE A 131 4.83 10.08 -5.10
C ILE A 131 5.86 11.19 -5.08
N GLY A 132 6.39 11.61 -6.24
CA GLY A 132 7.32 12.73 -6.36
C GLY A 132 6.72 14.02 -5.79
N GLU A 133 5.53 14.41 -6.25
CA GLU A 133 4.82 15.59 -5.74
C GLU A 133 4.57 15.55 -4.22
N ALA A 134 4.10 14.42 -3.72
CA ALA A 134 3.77 14.30 -2.30
C ALA A 134 5.02 14.34 -1.42
N PHE A 135 6.12 13.76 -1.85
CA PHE A 135 7.38 13.74 -1.10
C PHE A 135 8.08 15.09 -1.15
N ALA A 136 8.22 15.70 -2.34
CA ALA A 136 8.78 17.02 -2.51
C ALA A 136 7.92 18.13 -1.88
N LYS A 137 6.63 17.88 -1.68
CA LYS A 137 5.60 18.89 -1.31
C LYS A 137 5.50 20.01 -2.33
N GLU A 138 5.71 19.66 -3.58
CA GLU A 138 5.72 20.56 -4.73
C GLU A 138 4.88 19.94 -5.86
N LYS A 139 4.39 20.79 -6.77
CA LYS A 139 3.65 20.37 -7.96
C LYS A 139 4.59 20.35 -9.16
N PHE A 140 4.58 19.24 -9.87
CA PHE A 140 5.27 19.07 -11.13
C PHE A 140 4.25 19.10 -12.27
N GLU A 141 4.54 19.83 -13.35
CA GLU A 141 3.64 19.88 -14.53
C GLU A 141 3.66 18.55 -15.30
N GLU A 142 4.81 17.88 -15.28
CA GLU A 142 5.01 16.60 -15.95
C GLU A 142 5.93 15.68 -15.13
N LEU A 143 6.08 14.44 -15.58
CA LEU A 143 7.02 13.48 -14.98
C LEU A 143 8.42 13.70 -15.56
N ASP A 144 9.08 14.73 -15.10
CA ASP A 144 10.44 15.12 -15.48
C ASP A 144 11.51 14.53 -14.54
N GLU A 145 12.75 14.95 -14.73
CA GLU A 145 13.90 14.48 -13.94
C GLU A 145 13.77 14.92 -12.47
N ASP A 146 13.34 16.14 -12.19
CA ASP A 146 13.18 16.65 -10.82
C ASP A 146 12.11 15.87 -10.05
N CYS A 147 11.01 15.53 -10.72
CA CYS A 147 9.97 14.67 -10.15
C CYS A 147 10.51 13.27 -9.85
N LEU A 148 11.28 12.66 -10.79
CA LEU A 148 11.88 11.34 -10.59
C LEU A 148 12.95 11.35 -9.50
N ASP A 149 13.75 12.40 -9.38
CA ASP A 149 14.71 12.58 -8.30
C ASP A 149 14.02 12.61 -6.93
N SER A 150 12.89 13.30 -6.83
CA SER A 150 12.08 13.29 -5.59
C SER A 150 11.59 11.88 -5.21
N VAL A 151 11.25 11.04 -6.19
CA VAL A 151 10.93 9.63 -5.94
C VAL A 151 12.16 8.84 -5.49
N CYS A 152 13.33 9.09 -6.10
CA CYS A 152 14.59 8.48 -5.68
C CYS A 152 14.95 8.85 -4.24
N GLU A 153 14.75 10.10 -3.84
CA GLU A 153 14.96 10.55 -2.45
C GLU A 153 14.01 9.85 -1.46
N PHE A 154 12.74 9.65 -1.83
CA PHE A 154 11.83 8.84 -1.03
C PHE A 154 12.33 7.40 -0.85
N ILE A 155 12.81 6.75 -1.94
CA ILE A 155 13.38 5.40 -1.89
C ILE A 155 14.64 5.40 -1.00
N ASN A 156 15.49 6.43 -1.10
CA ASN A 156 16.71 6.58 -0.31
C ASN A 156 16.39 6.65 1.19
N VAL A 157 15.36 7.39 1.58
CA VAL A 157 14.88 7.42 2.98
C VAL A 157 14.43 6.03 3.43
N CYS A 158 13.70 5.29 2.60
CA CYS A 158 13.29 3.92 2.91
C CYS A 158 14.50 3.00 3.09
N ASN A 159 15.50 3.10 2.21
CA ASN A 159 16.73 2.32 2.29
C ASN A 159 17.52 2.61 3.58
N GLY A 160 17.66 3.87 3.95
CA GLY A 160 18.33 4.27 5.18
C GLY A 160 17.64 3.73 6.44
N LEU A 161 16.32 3.80 6.48
CA LEU A 161 15.53 3.23 7.58
C LEU A 161 15.61 1.71 7.62
N PHE A 162 15.68 1.05 6.47
CA PHE A 162 15.83 -0.40 6.41
C PHE A 162 17.22 -0.84 6.87
N ALA A 163 18.27 -0.16 6.45
CA ALA A 163 19.62 -0.41 6.92
C ALA A 163 19.73 -0.31 8.44
N SER A 164 19.10 0.72 9.03
CA SER A 164 19.05 0.90 10.49
C SER A 164 18.26 -0.20 11.22
N LYS A 165 17.34 -0.88 10.55
CA LYS A 165 16.61 -2.03 11.12
C LYS A 165 17.44 -3.31 11.11
N LEU A 166 18.37 -3.46 10.15
CA LEU A 166 19.24 -4.64 10.00
C LEU A 166 20.49 -4.59 10.88
N SER A 167 20.87 -3.39 11.35
CA SER A 167 22.00 -3.15 12.27
C SER A 167 21.65 -3.49 13.69
#